data_c10bdf6c4b5dafd6d3411e9fd2f207bd
#
_entry.id   c10bdf6c4b5dafd6d3411e9fd2f207bd
#
_cell.length_a   1.000
_cell.length_b   1.000
_cell.length_c   1.000
_cell.angle_alpha   90.00
_cell.angle_beta   90.00
_cell.angle_gamma   90.00
#
_symmetry.space_group_name_H-M   'P 1'
#
loop_
_entity.id
_entity.type
_entity.pdbx_description
1 polymer ?
#
loop_
_entity_poly.entity_id
_entity_poly.type
_entity_poly.pdbx_seq_one_letter_code
_entity_poly.pdbx_strand_id
1 'polypeptide(L)'
;MIIDRLENIGKYASLSPLFAQAIEFLSSRDLNGLQTGKTELGKDLFVNVTETQPKTREEARLETHRDFIDIQIPLSGTEVMGYTPATDCLPTNAPYDKDKDISFYEGAAENYLSVKPGMFAIFFPQDAHAPGISPEGVKKIIVKVKA
;
A
#
# COMPACT_ATOMS: atom_id res chain seq x y z
N MET A 1 7.72 0.38 -8.05
CA MET A 1 7.60 -0.11 -6.67
C MET A 1 8.90 0.11 -5.90
N ILE A 2 8.83 0.42 -4.60
CA ILE A 2 9.98 0.56 -3.68
C ILE A 2 9.67 -0.27 -2.44
N ILE A 3 10.67 -0.98 -1.91
CA ILE A 3 10.62 -1.64 -0.59
C ILE A 3 11.89 -1.29 0.18
N ASP A 4 11.76 -0.84 1.43
CA ASP A 4 12.90 -0.49 2.27
C ASP A 4 12.52 -0.59 3.77
N ARG A 5 13.50 -0.35 4.63
CA ARG A 5 13.32 -0.21 6.07
C ARG A 5 12.65 1.12 6.39
N LEU A 6 11.73 1.11 7.35
CA LEU A 6 10.99 2.31 7.74
C LEU A 6 11.91 3.45 8.20
N GLU A 7 13.04 3.14 8.83
CA GLU A 7 14.08 4.12 9.21
C GLU A 7 14.67 4.90 8.02
N ASN A 8 14.56 4.35 6.81
CA ASN A 8 15.05 4.96 5.57
C ASN A 8 14.00 5.84 4.88
N ILE A 9 12.76 5.89 5.37
CA ILE A 9 11.63 6.52 4.65
C ILE A 9 11.91 8.00 4.32
N GLY A 10 12.68 8.69 5.16
CA GLY A 10 13.10 10.08 4.94
C GLY A 10 13.87 10.31 3.63
N LYS A 11 14.55 9.29 3.10
CA LYS A 11 15.29 9.38 1.84
C LYS A 11 14.37 9.58 0.62
N TYR A 12 13.09 9.28 0.77
CA TYR A 12 12.07 9.33 -0.28
C TYR A 12 11.25 10.64 -0.27
N ALA A 13 11.54 11.56 0.65
CA ALA A 13 10.81 12.83 0.79
C ALA A 13 10.82 13.69 -0.49
N SER A 14 11.86 13.55 -1.32
CA SER A 14 11.98 14.30 -2.58
C SER A 14 11.11 13.79 -3.73
N LEU A 15 10.41 12.67 -3.56
CA LEU A 15 9.51 12.14 -4.60
C LEU A 15 8.36 13.10 -4.93
N SER A 16 7.83 13.80 -3.92
CA SER A 16 6.91 14.92 -4.09
C SER A 16 6.78 15.72 -2.79
N PRO A 17 6.26 16.94 -2.81
CA PRO A 17 5.97 17.69 -1.59
C PRO A 17 5.04 16.97 -0.61
N LEU A 18 4.09 16.19 -1.12
CA LEU A 18 3.16 15.39 -0.29
C LEU A 18 3.86 14.24 0.41
N PHE A 19 4.94 13.70 -0.16
CA PHE A 19 5.77 12.68 0.52
C PHE A 19 6.45 13.25 1.76
N ALA A 20 6.96 14.47 1.70
CA ALA A 20 7.55 15.12 2.88
C ALA A 20 6.53 15.25 4.02
N GLN A 21 5.29 15.65 3.71
CA GLN A 21 4.20 15.75 4.68
C GLN A 21 3.79 14.37 5.24
N ALA A 22 3.70 13.34 4.38
CA ALA A 22 3.43 11.97 4.81
C ALA A 22 4.49 11.45 5.76
N ILE A 23 5.77 11.69 5.45
CA ILE A 23 6.91 11.25 6.26
C ILE A 23 6.93 11.98 7.60
N GLU A 24 6.63 13.27 7.63
CA GLU A 24 6.49 14.02 8.89
C GLU A 24 5.40 13.41 9.78
N PHE A 25 4.24 13.09 9.20
CA PHE A 25 3.17 12.40 9.93
C PHE A 25 3.66 11.07 10.52
N LEU A 26 4.33 10.24 9.73
CA LEU A 26 4.80 8.92 10.15
C LEU A 26 5.91 9.00 11.20
N SER A 27 6.79 9.99 11.13
CA SER A 27 7.95 10.13 12.00
C SER A 27 7.64 10.83 13.32
N SER A 28 6.52 11.55 13.41
CA SER A 28 6.19 12.40 14.58
C SER A 28 5.41 11.68 15.67
N ARG A 29 5.12 10.36 15.53
CA ARG A 29 4.23 9.65 16.45
C ARG A 29 4.56 8.17 16.60
N ASP A 30 4.01 7.56 17.65
CA ASP A 30 4.01 6.10 17.81
C ASP A 30 2.98 5.49 16.85
N LEU A 31 3.46 4.83 15.81
CA LEU A 31 2.61 4.21 14.79
C LEU A 31 1.80 3.02 15.34
N ASN A 32 2.34 2.29 16.31
CA ASN A 32 1.66 1.14 16.90
C ASN A 32 0.43 1.54 17.72
N GLY A 33 0.43 2.75 18.28
CA GLY A 33 -0.68 3.32 19.03
C GLY A 33 -1.82 3.86 18.17
N LEU A 34 -1.67 3.90 16.84
CA LEU A 34 -2.72 4.42 15.96
C LEU A 34 -3.96 3.50 15.97
N GLN A 35 -5.13 4.12 16.10
CA GLN A 35 -6.41 3.44 16.01
C GLN A 35 -6.80 3.21 14.55
N THR A 36 -7.56 2.13 14.29
CA THR A 36 -8.15 1.88 12.97
C THR A 36 -9.06 3.04 12.55
N GLY A 37 -8.99 3.39 11.27
CA GLY A 37 -9.77 4.48 10.72
C GLY A 37 -8.97 5.33 9.72
N LYS A 38 -9.63 6.36 9.18
CA LYS A 38 -9.07 7.30 8.21
C LYS A 38 -8.72 8.62 8.89
N THR A 39 -7.53 9.14 8.60
CA THR A 39 -7.08 10.49 8.98
C THR A 39 -6.73 11.27 7.72
N GLU A 40 -7.42 12.37 7.48
CA GLU A 40 -7.11 13.27 6.37
C GLU A 40 -6.03 14.27 6.80
N LEU A 41 -4.95 14.34 6.03
CA LEU A 41 -3.84 15.30 6.23
C LEU A 41 -3.94 16.48 5.27
N GLY A 42 -4.87 16.42 4.33
CA GLY A 42 -5.15 17.41 3.32
C GLY A 42 -6.06 16.83 2.24
N LYS A 43 -6.30 17.62 1.20
CA LYS A 43 -7.15 17.23 0.08
C LYS A 43 -6.59 16.01 -0.70
N ASP A 44 -5.27 15.94 -0.80
CA ASP A 44 -4.55 15.03 -1.68
C ASP A 44 -3.66 14.04 -0.90
N LEU A 45 -3.85 13.96 0.43
CA LEU A 45 -3.09 13.09 1.32
C LEU A 45 -3.95 12.61 2.47
N PHE A 46 -4.03 11.30 2.66
CA PHE A 46 -4.72 10.71 3.81
C PHE A 46 -4.08 9.39 4.24
N VAL A 47 -4.35 9.01 5.47
CA VAL A 47 -3.81 7.82 6.12
C VAL A 47 -4.96 6.93 6.54
N ASN A 48 -4.93 5.68 6.13
CA ASN A 48 -5.82 4.62 6.62
C ASN A 48 -5.04 3.69 7.53
N VAL A 49 -5.55 3.46 8.73
CA VAL A 49 -5.10 2.36 9.59
C VAL A 49 -6.14 1.27 9.52
N THR A 50 -5.74 0.06 9.14
CA THR A 50 -6.67 -1.04 8.92
C THR A 50 -6.14 -2.34 9.54
N GLU A 51 -7.07 -3.23 9.89
CA GLU A 51 -6.80 -4.61 10.27
C GLU A 51 -7.42 -5.52 9.22
N THR A 52 -6.60 -6.38 8.62
CA THR A 52 -7.05 -7.32 7.60
C THR A 52 -7.37 -8.67 8.21
N GLN A 53 -8.26 -9.41 7.58
CA GLN A 53 -8.47 -10.83 7.87
C GLN A 53 -7.36 -11.66 7.23
N PRO A 54 -7.15 -12.92 7.68
CA PRO A 54 -6.31 -13.87 6.96
C PRO A 54 -6.67 -13.93 5.48
N LYS A 55 -5.65 -13.97 4.62
CA LYS A 55 -5.83 -14.01 3.18
C LYS A 55 -4.71 -14.82 2.54
N THR A 56 -5.06 -15.72 1.63
CA THR A 56 -4.11 -16.48 0.83
C THR A 56 -3.67 -15.72 -0.42
N ARG A 57 -2.69 -16.26 -1.15
CA ARG A 57 -2.25 -15.69 -2.43
C ARG A 57 -3.34 -15.76 -3.50
N GLU A 58 -4.12 -16.83 -3.50
CA GLU A 58 -5.21 -17.09 -4.44
C GLU A 58 -6.38 -16.12 -4.25
N GLU A 59 -6.59 -15.66 -3.00
CA GLU A 59 -7.63 -14.69 -2.66
C GLU A 59 -7.21 -13.24 -2.90
N ALA A 60 -5.90 -12.98 -2.95
CA ALA A 60 -5.37 -11.63 -3.13
C ALA A 60 -5.35 -11.28 -4.62
N ARG A 61 -6.20 -10.34 -5.02
CA ARG A 61 -6.27 -9.85 -6.40
C ARG A 61 -5.24 -8.76 -6.62
N LEU A 62 -4.65 -8.74 -7.82
CA LEU A 62 -3.86 -7.61 -8.30
C LEU A 62 -4.75 -6.40 -8.51
N GLU A 63 -4.32 -5.26 -7.98
CA GLU A 63 -5.00 -3.97 -8.08
C GLU A 63 -4.04 -2.85 -8.44
N THR A 64 -4.54 -1.81 -9.11
CA THR A 64 -3.82 -0.54 -9.32
C THR A 64 -4.71 0.63 -8.93
N HIS A 65 -4.07 1.75 -8.64
CA HIS A 65 -4.70 3.04 -8.43
C HIS A 65 -4.26 4.00 -9.55
N ARG A 66 -5.11 4.93 -9.97
CA ARG A 66 -4.76 5.92 -11.00
C ARG A 66 -4.32 7.24 -10.39
N ASP A 67 -5.01 7.62 -9.33
CA ASP A 67 -4.94 8.93 -8.72
C ASP A 67 -4.00 8.99 -7.52
N PHE A 68 -3.72 7.86 -6.89
CA PHE A 68 -2.93 7.80 -5.67
C PHE A 68 -1.77 6.81 -5.75
N ILE A 69 -0.71 7.15 -5.05
CA ILE A 69 0.42 6.30 -4.70
C ILE A 69 0.12 5.72 -3.31
N ASP A 70 0.38 4.43 -3.12
CA ASP A 70 0.25 3.76 -1.83
C ASP A 70 1.59 3.65 -1.12
N ILE A 71 1.67 4.09 0.13
CA ILE A 71 2.75 3.70 1.05
C ILE A 71 2.12 2.75 2.07
N GLN A 72 2.53 1.49 2.05
CA GLN A 72 1.98 0.44 2.91
C GLN A 72 2.99 0.01 3.96
N ILE A 73 2.60 0.05 5.23
CA ILE A 73 3.48 -0.17 6.40
C ILE A 73 2.80 -1.18 7.32
N PRO A 74 3.19 -2.45 7.32
CA PRO A 74 2.73 -3.41 8.31
C PRO A 74 3.18 -3.02 9.72
N LEU A 75 2.26 -3.07 10.68
CA LEU A 75 2.52 -2.81 12.10
C LEU A 75 2.59 -4.10 12.90
N SER A 76 1.85 -5.14 12.49
CA SER A 76 1.88 -6.45 13.12
C SER A 76 1.85 -7.56 12.08
N GLY A 77 2.38 -8.72 12.43
CA GLY A 77 2.45 -9.88 11.53
C GLY A 77 3.43 -9.69 10.37
N THR A 78 3.50 -10.67 9.50
CA THR A 78 4.24 -10.59 8.24
C THR A 78 3.25 -10.56 7.09
N GLU A 79 3.27 -9.49 6.31
CA GLU A 79 2.48 -9.38 5.10
C GLU A 79 3.32 -9.79 3.89
N VAL A 80 2.76 -10.65 3.06
CA VAL A 80 3.27 -10.88 1.70
C VAL A 80 2.47 -10.01 0.75
N MET A 81 3.15 -9.29 -0.13
CA MET A 81 2.53 -8.46 -1.15
C MET A 81 2.94 -8.97 -2.53
N GLY A 82 1.95 -9.23 -3.39
CA GLY A 82 2.18 -9.56 -4.79
C GLY A 82 2.52 -8.30 -5.58
N TYR A 83 3.32 -8.44 -6.64
CA TYR A 83 3.69 -7.36 -7.55
C TYR A 83 3.82 -7.85 -8.99
N THR A 84 3.27 -7.07 -9.91
CA THR A 84 3.44 -7.20 -11.37
C THR A 84 3.39 -5.81 -11.99
N PRO A 85 4.25 -5.46 -12.97
CA PRO A 85 4.05 -4.23 -13.73
C PRO A 85 2.64 -4.20 -14.35
N ALA A 86 1.94 -3.09 -14.26
CA ALA A 86 0.54 -3.01 -14.74
C ALA A 86 0.39 -3.34 -16.22
N THR A 87 1.43 -3.08 -17.02
CA THR A 87 1.49 -3.41 -18.45
C THR A 87 1.48 -4.91 -18.74
N ASP A 88 1.91 -5.72 -17.77
CA ASP A 88 2.09 -7.16 -17.90
C ASP A 88 0.91 -7.94 -17.28
N CYS A 89 -0.03 -7.21 -16.63
CA CYS A 89 -1.21 -7.79 -16.04
C CYS A 89 -2.23 -8.25 -17.10
N LEU A 90 -2.90 -9.36 -16.82
CA LEU A 90 -4.03 -9.82 -17.62
C LEU A 90 -5.24 -8.89 -17.42
N PRO A 91 -5.87 -8.43 -18.50
CA PRO A 91 -7.02 -7.56 -18.41
C PRO A 91 -8.20 -8.26 -17.72
N THR A 92 -9.00 -7.49 -17.02
CA THR A 92 -10.26 -7.92 -16.41
C THR A 92 -11.43 -7.31 -17.15
N ASN A 93 -12.59 -7.95 -17.05
CA ASN A 93 -13.86 -7.38 -17.53
C ASN A 93 -14.46 -6.35 -16.56
N ALA A 94 -13.89 -6.19 -15.36
CA ALA A 94 -14.33 -5.19 -14.39
C ALA A 94 -13.79 -3.80 -14.78
N PRO A 95 -14.67 -2.78 -14.94
CA PRO A 95 -14.22 -1.42 -15.23
C PRO A 95 -13.48 -0.82 -14.01
N TYR A 96 -12.68 0.22 -14.26
CA TYR A 96 -12.11 1.04 -13.20
C TYR A 96 -13.21 1.67 -12.34
N ASP A 97 -13.13 1.42 -11.04
CA ASP A 97 -13.99 2.05 -10.03
C ASP A 97 -13.41 3.42 -9.65
N LYS A 98 -14.03 4.47 -10.17
CA LYS A 98 -13.56 5.85 -9.95
C LYS A 98 -13.75 6.32 -8.51
N ASP A 99 -14.78 5.83 -7.82
CA ASP A 99 -15.08 6.27 -6.46
C ASP A 99 -14.09 5.69 -5.45
N LYS A 100 -13.54 4.52 -5.77
CA LYS A 100 -12.52 3.84 -4.94
C LYS A 100 -11.10 4.02 -5.47
N ASP A 101 -10.95 4.64 -6.65
CA ASP A 101 -9.68 4.73 -7.38
C ASP A 101 -9.01 3.37 -7.53
N ILE A 102 -9.72 2.36 -8.06
CA ILE A 102 -9.20 1.00 -8.14
C ILE A 102 -9.54 0.31 -9.46
N SER A 103 -8.54 -0.36 -10.03
CA SER A 103 -8.70 -1.36 -11.09
C SER A 103 -8.21 -2.70 -10.59
N PHE A 104 -8.92 -3.77 -10.90
CA PHE A 104 -8.48 -5.13 -10.61
C PHE A 104 -8.02 -5.84 -11.88
N TYR A 105 -7.16 -6.85 -11.70
CA TYR A 105 -6.64 -7.67 -12.79
C TYR A 105 -6.82 -9.16 -12.48
N GLU A 106 -6.81 -9.97 -13.53
CA GLU A 106 -6.88 -11.42 -13.41
C GLU A 106 -5.48 -12.04 -13.27
N GLY A 107 -5.45 -13.24 -12.69
CA GLY A 107 -4.22 -14.01 -12.52
C GLY A 107 -3.46 -13.72 -11.23
N ALA A 108 -2.41 -14.50 -11.02
CA ALA A 108 -1.51 -14.36 -9.89
C ALA A 108 -0.45 -13.30 -10.15
N ALA A 109 0.10 -12.71 -9.10
CA ALA A 109 1.24 -11.83 -9.22
C ALA A 109 2.49 -12.60 -9.69
N GLU A 110 3.36 -11.94 -10.46
CA GLU A 110 4.63 -12.52 -10.89
C GLU A 110 5.65 -12.64 -9.77
N ASN A 111 5.60 -11.71 -8.84
CA ASN A 111 6.54 -11.63 -7.72
C ASN A 111 5.77 -11.51 -6.41
N TYR A 112 6.33 -12.10 -5.34
CA TYR A 112 5.79 -12.01 -3.99
C TYR A 112 6.91 -11.62 -3.03
N LEU A 113 6.67 -10.58 -2.25
CA LEU A 113 7.64 -9.94 -1.38
C LEU A 113 7.14 -9.90 0.05
N SER A 114 7.97 -10.31 1.01
CA SER A 114 7.64 -10.20 2.43
C SER A 114 7.95 -8.80 2.94
N VAL A 115 6.93 -8.13 3.45
CA VAL A 115 7.03 -6.82 4.10
C VAL A 115 6.69 -7.00 5.56
N LYS A 116 7.68 -6.82 6.44
CA LYS A 116 7.57 -7.05 7.88
C LYS A 116 7.38 -5.74 8.64
N PRO A 117 6.91 -5.76 9.90
CA PRO A 117 6.99 -4.59 10.77
C PRO A 117 8.40 -3.96 10.77
N GLY A 118 8.47 -2.64 10.67
CA GLY A 118 9.72 -1.90 10.48
C GLY A 118 10.18 -1.79 9.03
N MET A 119 9.35 -2.21 8.08
CA MET A 119 9.52 -2.01 6.63
C MET A 119 8.33 -1.27 6.05
N PHE A 120 8.48 -0.79 4.82
CA PHE A 120 7.39 -0.25 4.02
C PHE A 120 7.52 -0.66 2.55
N ALA A 121 6.41 -0.61 1.84
CA ALA A 121 6.36 -0.71 0.38
C ALA A 121 5.68 0.53 -0.21
N ILE A 122 6.18 1.04 -1.34
CA ILE A 122 5.54 2.10 -2.12
C ILE A 122 5.14 1.52 -3.46
N PHE A 123 3.86 1.69 -3.82
CA PHE A 123 3.31 1.31 -5.11
C PHE A 123 2.82 2.57 -5.84
N PHE A 124 3.38 2.80 -7.02
CA PHE A 124 2.97 3.87 -7.92
C PHE A 124 1.80 3.41 -8.81
N PRO A 125 1.13 4.31 -9.56
CA PRO A 125 0.01 3.92 -10.44
C PRO A 125 0.33 2.81 -11.45
N GLN A 126 1.59 2.68 -11.87
CA GLN A 126 2.03 1.63 -12.78
C GLN A 126 2.38 0.30 -12.10
N ASP A 127 2.30 0.22 -10.78
CA ASP A 127 2.65 -0.95 -9.99
C ASP A 127 1.38 -1.71 -9.57
N ALA A 128 1.00 -2.76 -10.30
CA ALA A 128 -0.05 -3.63 -9.84
C ALA A 128 0.43 -4.45 -8.64
N HIS A 129 -0.39 -4.47 -7.60
CA HIS A 129 -0.04 -5.13 -6.35
C HIS A 129 -1.22 -5.89 -5.74
N ALA A 130 -0.91 -6.99 -5.06
CA ALA A 130 -1.88 -7.84 -4.36
C ALA A 130 -1.57 -7.82 -2.86
N PRO A 131 -2.20 -6.90 -2.09
CA PRO A 131 -1.87 -6.71 -0.68
C PRO A 131 -2.65 -7.64 0.24
N GLY A 132 -2.21 -7.70 1.50
CA GLY A 132 -2.94 -8.32 2.59
C GLY A 132 -2.76 -9.84 2.71
N ILE A 133 -1.82 -10.44 2.00
CA ILE A 133 -1.57 -11.88 2.10
C ILE A 133 -0.89 -12.17 3.44
N SER A 134 -1.59 -12.87 4.32
CA SER A 134 -1.10 -13.24 5.64
C SER A 134 -1.96 -14.35 6.23
N PRO A 135 -1.38 -15.36 6.91
CA PRO A 135 -2.16 -16.42 7.55
C PRO A 135 -2.94 -15.96 8.79
N GLU A 136 -2.56 -14.83 9.38
CA GLU A 136 -3.15 -14.31 10.62
C GLU A 136 -3.88 -12.97 10.44
N GLY A 137 -3.77 -12.38 9.23
CA GLY A 137 -4.12 -10.98 9.00
C GLY A 137 -3.04 -10.03 9.52
N VAL A 138 -3.16 -8.77 9.20
CA VAL A 138 -2.19 -7.74 9.61
C VAL A 138 -2.90 -6.46 10.02
N LYS A 139 -2.36 -5.79 11.02
CA LYS A 139 -2.63 -4.36 11.24
C LYS A 139 -1.61 -3.58 10.45
N LYS A 140 -2.07 -2.64 9.63
CA LYS A 140 -1.18 -1.82 8.79
C LYS A 140 -1.67 -0.40 8.57
N ILE A 141 -0.72 0.44 8.20
CA ILE A 141 -0.97 1.79 7.71
C ILE A 141 -0.90 1.77 6.19
N ILE A 142 -1.84 2.43 5.54
CA ILE A 142 -1.82 2.74 4.12
C ILE A 142 -1.92 4.25 3.98
N VAL A 143 -0.83 4.88 3.50
CA VAL A 143 -0.84 6.31 3.18
C VAL A 143 -1.14 6.46 1.71
N LYS A 144 -2.20 7.20 1.40
CA LYS A 144 -2.61 7.55 0.03
C LYS A 144 -2.09 8.93 -0.29
N VAL A 145 -1.16 9.00 -1.21
CA VAL A 145 -0.50 10.23 -1.68
C VAL A 145 -0.93 10.48 -3.12
N LYS A 146 -1.50 11.64 -3.41
CA LYS A 146 -1.89 12.00 -4.78
C LYS A 146 -0.69 11.91 -5.73
N ALA A 147 -0.86 11.21 -6.86
CA ALA A 147 0.17 10.98 -7.86
C ALA A 147 0.41 12.21 -8.77
#